data_6713441cfb13c54eb1918b21959a0158
#
_entry.id   6713441cfb13c54eb1918b21959a0158
#
_cell.length_a   1.000
_cell.length_b   1.000
_cell.length_c   1.000
_cell.angle_alpha   90.00
_cell.angle_beta   90.00
_cell.angle_gamma   90.00
#
_symmetry.space_group_name_H-M   'P 1'
#
loop_
_entity.id
_entity.type
_entity.pdbx_description
1 polymer ?
#
loop_
_entity_poly.entity_id
_entity_poly.type
_entity_poly.pdbx_seq_one_letter_code
_entity_poly.pdbx_strand_id
1 'polypeptide(L)'
;DDFDDRILNWLADDFQTKTKLDLRKNKYCLQMLKEASEQAKITVGEKRVATIACHAICKDPSGKVLDLEQTLTEDVFNRMVMDLVHRTFKVCDEALQSARMTASDIDAVILVGGPTRLPIVRNSVKHYFGKEPQTGVNPDQVVSLGAAIQAHALIDQKTETFLVDVTPLSLRIGTVGGYTERIIEKNTPIPIEKTKTFTTSRDGQEKVKIRVYQGESNRAEECALLGEFEFGGFRIAHRG
;
A
#
# COMPACT_ATOMS: atom_id res chain seq x y z
N ASP A 1 -7.54 -4.76 1.16
CA ASP A 1 -7.37 -5.87 0.19
C ASP A 1 -6.66 -7.09 0.83
N ASP A 2 -5.48 -6.94 1.51
CA ASP A 2 -4.75 -8.10 2.08
C ASP A 2 -5.59 -8.92 3.08
N PHE A 3 -6.43 -8.27 3.89
CA PHE A 3 -7.32 -8.95 4.83
C PHE A 3 -8.42 -9.73 4.10
N ASP A 4 -8.96 -9.16 3.02
CA ASP A 4 -9.98 -9.81 2.20
C ASP A 4 -9.40 -11.03 1.49
N ASP A 5 -8.17 -10.93 0.99
CA ASP A 5 -7.46 -12.05 0.36
C ASP A 5 -7.21 -13.21 1.34
N ARG A 6 -6.97 -12.93 2.64
CA ARG A 6 -6.87 -13.98 3.66
C ARG A 6 -8.19 -14.74 3.83
N ILE A 7 -9.30 -14.01 3.91
CA ILE A 7 -10.64 -14.62 4.02
C ILE A 7 -10.97 -15.41 2.75
N LEU A 8 -10.71 -14.81 1.57
CA LEU A 8 -10.94 -15.45 0.28
C LEU A 8 -10.20 -16.78 0.17
N ASN A 9 -8.91 -16.79 0.50
CA ASN A 9 -8.13 -18.01 0.42
C ASN A 9 -8.63 -19.06 1.41
N TRP A 10 -8.96 -18.67 2.63
CA TRP A 10 -9.55 -19.57 3.63
C TRP A 10 -10.86 -20.20 3.15
N LEU A 11 -11.76 -19.43 2.54
CA LEU A 11 -13.02 -19.93 1.96
C LEU A 11 -12.76 -20.88 0.78
N ALA A 12 -11.84 -20.52 -0.12
CA ALA A 12 -11.51 -21.32 -1.29
C ALA A 12 -10.85 -22.65 -0.91
N ASP A 13 -9.96 -22.65 0.08
CA ASP A 13 -9.24 -23.85 0.55
C ASP A 13 -10.20 -24.79 1.29
N ASP A 14 -11.10 -24.27 2.11
CA ASP A 14 -12.15 -25.09 2.75
C ASP A 14 -13.08 -25.73 1.72
N PHE A 15 -13.53 -24.94 0.74
CA PHE A 15 -14.37 -25.45 -0.34
C PHE A 15 -13.67 -26.51 -1.19
N GLN A 16 -12.40 -26.25 -1.54
CA GLN A 16 -11.59 -27.22 -2.29
C GLN A 16 -11.37 -28.52 -1.53
N THR A 17 -11.21 -28.45 -0.22
CA THR A 17 -11.06 -29.64 0.63
C THR A 17 -12.30 -30.51 0.59
N LYS A 18 -13.50 -29.88 0.64
CA LYS A 18 -14.81 -30.56 0.66
C LYS A 18 -15.25 -31.08 -0.73
N THR A 19 -15.00 -30.30 -1.78
CA THR A 19 -15.55 -30.56 -3.13
C THR A 19 -14.52 -30.97 -4.18
N LYS A 20 -13.22 -30.83 -3.89
CA LYS A 20 -12.08 -30.98 -4.82
C LYS A 20 -12.05 -29.96 -5.95
N LEU A 21 -12.90 -28.91 -5.88
CA LEU A 21 -12.97 -27.83 -6.86
C LEU A 21 -12.34 -26.56 -6.30
N ASP A 22 -11.41 -25.96 -7.07
CA ASP A 22 -10.78 -24.69 -6.71
C ASP A 22 -11.53 -23.51 -7.36
N LEU A 23 -12.27 -22.76 -6.54
CA LEU A 23 -13.09 -21.62 -6.97
C LEU A 23 -12.25 -20.48 -7.57
N ARG A 24 -10.95 -20.39 -7.22
CA ARG A 24 -10.04 -19.32 -7.71
C ARG A 24 -9.74 -19.44 -9.20
N LYS A 25 -9.94 -20.62 -9.79
CA LYS A 25 -9.71 -20.86 -11.22
C LYS A 25 -10.82 -20.31 -12.12
N ASN A 26 -11.96 -19.99 -11.55
CA ASN A 26 -13.10 -19.42 -12.28
C ASN A 26 -13.26 -17.93 -11.92
N LYS A 27 -13.21 -17.04 -12.91
CA LYS A 27 -13.29 -15.58 -12.69
C LYS A 27 -14.59 -15.14 -12.02
N TYR A 28 -15.70 -15.78 -12.33
CA TYR A 28 -17.01 -15.48 -11.73
C TYR A 28 -17.02 -15.88 -10.24
N CYS A 29 -16.61 -17.12 -9.94
CA CYS A 29 -16.52 -17.59 -8.56
C CYS A 29 -15.54 -16.74 -7.73
N LEU A 30 -14.39 -16.36 -8.32
CA LEU A 30 -13.41 -15.50 -7.68
C LEU A 30 -13.99 -14.12 -7.33
N GLN A 31 -14.79 -13.54 -8.23
CA GLN A 31 -15.44 -12.25 -7.97
C GLN A 31 -16.46 -12.37 -6.82
N MET A 32 -17.28 -13.41 -6.82
CA MET A 32 -18.21 -13.67 -5.70
C MET A 32 -17.48 -13.85 -4.37
N LEU A 33 -16.36 -14.59 -4.37
CA LEU A 33 -15.53 -14.75 -3.18
C LEU A 33 -14.96 -13.43 -2.68
N LYS A 34 -14.51 -12.54 -3.56
CA LYS A 34 -14.00 -11.20 -3.19
C LYS A 34 -15.07 -10.39 -2.48
N GLU A 35 -16.24 -10.29 -3.07
CA GLU A 35 -17.37 -9.55 -2.49
C GLU A 35 -17.80 -10.14 -1.14
N ALA A 36 -17.91 -11.47 -1.06
CA ALA A 36 -18.26 -12.16 0.18
C ALA A 36 -17.20 -11.97 1.27
N SER A 37 -15.91 -11.96 0.91
CA SER A 37 -14.81 -11.75 1.84
C SER A 37 -14.78 -10.34 2.41
N GLU A 38 -15.02 -9.33 1.59
CA GLU A 38 -15.11 -7.94 2.02
C GLU A 38 -16.28 -7.74 2.99
N GLN A 39 -17.48 -8.26 2.66
CA GLN A 39 -18.63 -8.19 3.54
C GLN A 39 -18.42 -8.95 4.84
N ALA A 40 -17.77 -10.11 4.78
CA ALA A 40 -17.43 -10.88 5.98
C ALA A 40 -16.45 -10.13 6.89
N LYS A 41 -15.41 -9.47 6.33
CA LYS A 41 -14.49 -8.62 7.08
C LYS A 41 -15.23 -7.50 7.82
N ILE A 42 -16.10 -6.79 7.14
CA ILE A 42 -16.90 -5.70 7.74
C ILE A 42 -17.78 -6.28 8.87
N THR A 43 -18.52 -7.34 8.56
CA THR A 43 -19.46 -7.94 9.51
C THR A 43 -18.78 -8.50 10.75
N VAL A 44 -17.64 -9.20 10.60
CA VAL A 44 -16.91 -9.74 11.75
C VAL A 44 -16.31 -8.63 12.62
N GLY A 45 -15.88 -7.52 12.00
CA GLY A 45 -15.41 -6.34 12.71
C GLY A 45 -16.49 -5.65 13.57
N GLU A 46 -17.74 -5.69 13.12
CA GLU A 46 -18.88 -5.07 13.83
C GLU A 46 -19.57 -6.04 14.81
N LYS A 47 -19.79 -7.29 14.39
CA LYS A 47 -20.65 -8.27 15.09
C LYS A 47 -19.88 -9.43 15.70
N ARG A 48 -18.55 -9.49 15.53
CA ARG A 48 -17.65 -10.57 15.98
C ARG A 48 -17.87 -11.93 15.30
N VAL A 49 -18.94 -12.08 14.55
CA VAL A 49 -19.27 -13.29 13.78
C VAL A 49 -19.91 -12.87 12.46
N ALA A 50 -19.46 -13.50 11.37
CA ALA A 50 -20.03 -13.33 10.04
C ALA A 50 -20.43 -14.70 9.48
N THR A 51 -21.69 -14.84 9.06
CA THR A 51 -22.15 -15.97 8.26
C THR A 51 -22.00 -15.61 6.78
N ILE A 52 -21.25 -16.41 6.05
CA ILE A 52 -20.94 -16.22 4.64
C ILE A 52 -21.73 -17.28 3.87
N ALA A 53 -22.61 -16.83 2.97
CA ALA A 53 -23.39 -17.71 2.11
C ALA A 53 -23.28 -17.23 0.67
N CYS A 54 -22.75 -18.07 -0.22
CA CYS A 54 -22.72 -17.84 -1.66
C CYS A 54 -23.52 -18.95 -2.33
N HIS A 55 -24.75 -18.63 -2.73
CA HIS A 55 -25.64 -19.57 -3.42
C HIS A 55 -25.21 -19.76 -4.87
N ALA A 56 -25.31 -21.01 -5.33
CA ALA A 56 -24.99 -21.40 -6.71
C ALA A 56 -23.58 -20.93 -7.17
N ILE A 57 -22.59 -20.99 -6.28
CA ILE A 57 -21.26 -20.45 -6.54
C ILE A 57 -20.56 -21.16 -7.72
N CYS A 58 -20.78 -22.46 -7.88
CA CYS A 58 -20.29 -23.24 -9.03
C CYS A 58 -21.16 -24.47 -9.29
N LYS A 59 -20.82 -25.19 -10.36
CA LYS A 59 -21.35 -26.52 -10.66
C LYS A 59 -20.23 -27.55 -10.59
N ASP A 60 -20.53 -28.72 -10.06
CA ASP A 60 -19.62 -29.86 -10.12
C ASP A 60 -19.54 -30.48 -11.53
N PRO A 61 -18.64 -31.44 -11.80
CA PRO A 61 -18.56 -32.11 -13.10
C PRO A 61 -19.82 -32.86 -13.52
N SER A 62 -20.73 -33.19 -12.59
CA SER A 62 -22.03 -33.81 -12.88
C SER A 62 -23.12 -32.79 -13.24
N GLY A 63 -22.83 -31.50 -13.13
CA GLY A 63 -23.79 -30.41 -13.36
C GLY A 63 -24.60 -30.00 -12.13
N LYS A 64 -24.34 -30.62 -10.97
CA LYS A 64 -25.00 -30.26 -9.71
C LYS A 64 -24.52 -28.91 -9.22
N VAL A 65 -25.45 -28.03 -8.87
CA VAL A 65 -25.15 -26.73 -8.27
C VAL A 65 -24.64 -26.90 -6.85
N LEU A 66 -23.57 -26.17 -6.53
CA LEU A 66 -22.96 -26.18 -5.22
C LEU A 66 -23.04 -24.79 -4.61
N ASP A 67 -23.32 -24.74 -3.31
CA ASP A 67 -23.33 -23.55 -2.47
C ASP A 67 -22.08 -23.53 -1.59
N LEU A 68 -21.63 -22.36 -1.20
CA LEU A 68 -20.61 -22.16 -0.17
C LEU A 68 -21.29 -21.55 1.05
N GLU A 69 -21.20 -22.24 2.18
CA GLU A 69 -21.64 -21.71 3.48
C GLU A 69 -20.51 -21.89 4.49
N GLN A 70 -20.18 -20.80 5.21
CA GLN A 70 -19.14 -20.81 6.21
C GLN A 70 -19.40 -19.74 7.28
N THR A 71 -18.91 -19.98 8.49
CA THR A 71 -18.99 -19.01 9.60
C THR A 71 -17.60 -18.54 9.97
N LEU A 72 -17.39 -17.24 9.86
CA LEU A 72 -16.14 -16.58 10.28
C LEU A 72 -16.35 -15.96 11.65
N THR A 73 -15.59 -16.42 12.65
CA THR A 73 -15.56 -15.82 13.99
C THR A 73 -14.41 -14.84 14.10
N GLU A 74 -14.50 -13.89 15.05
CA GLU A 74 -13.43 -12.93 15.36
C GLU A 74 -12.10 -13.63 15.64
N ASP A 75 -12.10 -14.72 16.41
CA ASP A 75 -10.87 -15.46 16.74
C ASP A 75 -10.21 -16.09 15.51
N VAL A 76 -10.99 -16.64 14.59
CA VAL A 76 -10.48 -17.19 13.32
C VAL A 76 -9.92 -16.09 12.47
N PHE A 77 -10.64 -14.98 12.33
CA PHE A 77 -10.20 -13.81 11.58
C PHE A 77 -8.91 -13.23 12.15
N ASN A 78 -8.84 -13.01 13.45
CA ASN A 78 -7.67 -12.46 14.12
C ASN A 78 -6.41 -13.30 13.88
N ARG A 79 -6.52 -14.64 13.96
CA ARG A 79 -5.39 -15.53 13.65
C ARG A 79 -4.92 -15.42 12.20
N MET A 80 -5.85 -15.22 11.25
CA MET A 80 -5.50 -15.10 9.83
C MET A 80 -4.77 -13.81 9.48
N VAL A 81 -5.01 -12.72 10.23
CA VAL A 81 -4.52 -11.38 9.86
C VAL A 81 -3.45 -10.82 10.79
N MET A 82 -3.14 -11.49 11.89
CA MET A 82 -2.20 -10.99 12.90
C MET A 82 -0.81 -10.68 12.34
N ASP A 83 -0.32 -11.49 11.43
CA ASP A 83 0.97 -11.27 10.76
C ASP A 83 0.96 -9.99 9.92
N LEU A 84 -0.16 -9.68 9.28
CA LEU A 84 -0.33 -8.45 8.51
C LEU A 84 -0.34 -7.22 9.44
N VAL A 85 -1.02 -7.33 10.58
CA VAL A 85 -1.01 -6.28 11.61
C VAL A 85 0.40 -6.06 12.14
N HIS A 86 1.14 -7.13 12.45
CA HIS A 86 2.53 -7.02 12.92
C HIS A 86 3.47 -6.40 11.89
N ARG A 87 3.23 -6.62 10.60
CA ARG A 87 4.01 -5.96 9.53
C ARG A 87 3.89 -4.44 9.59
N THR A 88 2.74 -3.89 9.98
CA THR A 88 2.58 -2.43 10.10
C THR A 88 3.46 -1.84 11.20
N PHE A 89 3.67 -2.58 12.30
CA PHE A 89 4.54 -2.10 13.39
C PHE A 89 6.01 -2.04 13.01
N LYS A 90 6.48 -2.89 12.09
CA LYS A 90 7.84 -2.75 11.54
C LYS A 90 8.04 -1.40 10.84
N VAL A 91 7.02 -0.95 10.11
CA VAL A 91 7.04 0.36 9.46
C VAL A 91 7.02 1.48 10.51
N CYS A 92 6.23 1.31 11.59
CA CYS A 92 6.24 2.24 12.72
C CYS A 92 7.63 2.30 13.39
N ASP A 93 8.27 1.14 13.63
CA ASP A 93 9.61 1.06 14.20
C ASP A 93 10.64 1.79 13.33
N GLU A 94 10.62 1.58 12.02
CA GLU A 94 11.50 2.26 11.06
C GLU A 94 11.29 3.78 11.08
N ALA A 95 10.04 4.23 11.15
CA ALA A 95 9.69 5.65 11.22
C ALA A 95 10.18 6.28 12.52
N LEU A 96 9.92 5.63 13.66
CA LEU A 96 10.35 6.08 14.98
C LEU A 96 11.89 6.14 15.07
N GLN A 97 12.56 5.10 14.60
CA GLN A 97 14.02 5.06 14.56
C GLN A 97 14.59 6.20 13.70
N SER A 98 13.99 6.46 12.52
CA SER A 98 14.40 7.55 11.63
C SER A 98 14.24 8.92 12.30
N ALA A 99 13.19 9.08 13.10
CA ALA A 99 12.93 10.28 13.90
C ALA A 99 13.73 10.33 15.21
N ARG A 100 14.47 9.27 15.57
CA ARG A 100 15.14 9.09 16.87
C ARG A 100 14.18 9.20 18.04
N MET A 101 12.98 8.66 17.88
CA MET A 101 11.90 8.63 18.85
C MET A 101 11.56 7.21 19.25
N THR A 102 10.86 7.08 20.36
CA THR A 102 10.25 5.84 20.84
C THR A 102 8.71 5.94 20.80
N ALA A 103 8.00 4.83 20.92
CA ALA A 103 6.54 4.85 20.95
C ALA A 103 5.98 5.70 22.12
N SER A 104 6.72 5.83 23.23
CA SER A 104 6.34 6.67 24.37
C SER A 104 6.41 8.17 24.10
N ASP A 105 7.24 8.59 23.15
CA ASP A 105 7.40 10.01 22.77
C ASP A 105 6.26 10.50 21.86
N ILE A 106 5.38 9.61 21.41
CA ILE A 106 4.22 9.95 20.59
C ILE A 106 3.10 10.46 21.48
N ASP A 107 2.68 11.71 21.30
CA ASP A 107 1.61 12.32 22.10
C ASP A 107 0.22 11.78 21.76
N ALA A 108 -0.06 11.58 20.47
CA ALA A 108 -1.37 11.15 19.98
C ALA A 108 -1.24 10.19 18.80
N VAL A 109 -2.14 9.21 18.74
CA VAL A 109 -2.26 8.24 17.63
C VAL A 109 -3.60 8.44 16.96
N ILE A 110 -3.56 8.71 15.65
CA ILE A 110 -4.76 8.90 14.83
C ILE A 110 -4.80 7.77 13.81
N LEU A 111 -5.93 7.04 13.77
CA LEU A 111 -6.14 5.95 12.83
C LEU A 111 -6.92 6.44 11.60
N VAL A 112 -6.42 6.08 10.41
CA VAL A 112 -6.99 6.49 9.12
C VAL A 112 -7.21 5.27 8.23
N GLY A 113 -8.31 5.28 7.47
CA GLY A 113 -8.69 4.22 6.54
C GLY A 113 -9.60 3.15 7.14
N GLY A 114 -10.41 2.51 6.29
CA GLY A 114 -11.46 1.56 6.70
C GLY A 114 -10.98 0.42 7.59
N PRO A 115 -9.84 -0.25 7.32
CA PRO A 115 -9.33 -1.33 8.16
C PRO A 115 -9.06 -0.95 9.62
N THR A 116 -8.88 0.34 9.92
CA THR A 116 -8.67 0.81 11.29
C THR A 116 -9.93 0.76 12.16
N ARG A 117 -11.08 0.47 11.57
CA ARG A 117 -12.33 0.18 12.30
C ARG A 117 -12.31 -1.20 12.97
N LEU A 118 -11.47 -2.11 12.47
CA LEU A 118 -11.37 -3.47 13.00
C LEU A 118 -10.81 -3.47 14.43
N PRO A 119 -11.47 -4.16 15.37
CA PRO A 119 -11.02 -4.21 16.77
C PRO A 119 -9.59 -4.71 16.92
N ILE A 120 -9.17 -5.71 16.11
CA ILE A 120 -7.80 -6.23 16.16
C ILE A 120 -6.76 -5.13 15.85
N VAL A 121 -7.01 -4.28 14.86
CA VAL A 121 -6.09 -3.19 14.50
C VAL A 121 -6.01 -2.17 15.62
N ARG A 122 -7.17 -1.72 16.12
CA ARG A 122 -7.23 -0.73 17.20
C ARG A 122 -6.57 -1.20 18.49
N ASN A 123 -6.87 -2.44 18.91
CA ASN A 123 -6.30 -3.02 20.12
C ASN A 123 -4.79 -3.23 19.99
N SER A 124 -4.31 -3.67 18.84
CA SER A 124 -2.88 -3.85 18.59
C SER A 124 -2.14 -2.52 18.61
N VAL A 125 -2.69 -1.47 17.99
CA VAL A 125 -2.13 -0.12 18.01
C VAL A 125 -2.12 0.46 19.43
N LYS A 126 -3.22 0.30 20.18
CA LYS A 126 -3.27 0.67 21.61
C LYS A 126 -2.16 -0.01 22.41
N HIS A 127 -1.98 -1.31 22.20
CA HIS A 127 -0.94 -2.07 22.91
C HIS A 127 0.47 -1.61 22.54
N TYR A 128 0.72 -1.37 21.24
CA TYR A 128 2.03 -0.96 20.74
C TYR A 128 2.45 0.44 21.24
N PHE A 129 1.55 1.43 21.20
CA PHE A 129 1.85 2.79 21.64
C PHE A 129 1.55 3.02 23.15
N GLY A 130 0.92 2.09 23.83
CA GLY A 130 0.49 2.28 25.22
C GLY A 130 -0.59 3.35 25.41
N LYS A 131 -1.24 3.80 24.34
CA LYS A 131 -2.21 4.91 24.33
C LYS A 131 -3.44 4.55 23.49
N GLU A 132 -4.62 5.01 23.90
CA GLU A 132 -5.83 4.88 23.10
C GLU A 132 -5.72 5.72 21.81
N PRO A 133 -5.97 5.13 20.63
CA PRO A 133 -6.08 5.90 19.41
C PRO A 133 -7.24 6.91 19.49
N GLN A 134 -7.00 8.12 19.01
CA GLN A 134 -8.03 9.16 18.98
C GLN A 134 -9.16 8.80 18.00
N THR A 135 -10.40 9.03 18.42
CA THR A 135 -11.62 8.70 17.67
C THR A 135 -12.35 9.92 17.13
N GLY A 136 -11.81 11.13 17.35
CA GLY A 136 -12.44 12.38 16.97
C GLY A 136 -12.54 12.65 15.48
N VAL A 137 -11.90 11.82 14.64
CA VAL A 137 -11.85 11.97 13.19
C VAL A 137 -12.45 10.74 12.53
N ASN A 138 -13.35 10.94 11.55
CA ASN A 138 -13.88 9.82 10.77
C ASN A 138 -12.77 9.26 9.86
N PRO A 139 -12.34 8.00 10.03
CA PRO A 139 -11.21 7.43 9.29
C PRO A 139 -11.45 7.33 7.77
N ASP A 140 -12.71 7.33 7.31
CA ASP A 140 -13.05 7.26 5.88
C ASP A 140 -13.06 8.65 5.21
N GLN A 141 -13.24 9.71 5.97
CA GLN A 141 -13.40 11.08 5.46
C GLN A 141 -12.20 11.98 5.70
N VAL A 142 -11.32 11.64 6.64
CA VAL A 142 -10.22 12.52 7.07
C VAL A 142 -9.29 12.92 5.94
N VAL A 143 -9.02 12.00 5.00
CA VAL A 143 -8.15 12.25 3.84
C VAL A 143 -8.79 13.29 2.90
N SER A 144 -10.07 13.14 2.58
CA SER A 144 -10.80 14.09 1.72
C SER A 144 -10.95 15.47 2.38
N LEU A 145 -11.18 15.50 3.69
CA LEU A 145 -11.23 16.75 4.47
C LEU A 145 -9.86 17.45 4.48
N GLY A 146 -8.79 16.68 4.72
CA GLY A 146 -7.43 17.21 4.66
C GLY A 146 -7.06 17.75 3.28
N ALA A 147 -7.42 17.04 2.22
CA ALA A 147 -7.22 17.48 0.84
C ALA A 147 -7.99 18.78 0.54
N ALA A 148 -9.22 18.93 1.04
CA ALA A 148 -10.01 20.14 0.88
C ALA A 148 -9.38 21.34 1.62
N ILE A 149 -8.87 21.12 2.84
CA ILE A 149 -8.16 22.16 3.61
C ILE A 149 -6.89 22.59 2.86
N GLN A 150 -6.12 21.63 2.35
CA GLN A 150 -4.91 21.92 1.58
C GLN A 150 -5.22 22.67 0.28
N ALA A 151 -6.26 22.26 -0.44
CA ALA A 151 -6.69 22.95 -1.65
C ALA A 151 -7.08 24.40 -1.36
N HIS A 152 -7.78 24.65 -0.26
CA HIS A 152 -8.12 26.01 0.18
C HIS A 152 -6.86 26.82 0.52
N ALA A 153 -5.92 26.25 1.25
CA ALA A 153 -4.67 26.90 1.63
C ALA A 153 -3.79 27.27 0.42
N LEU A 154 -3.86 26.52 -0.68
CA LEU A 154 -3.15 26.86 -1.92
C LEU A 154 -3.76 28.05 -2.66
N ILE A 155 -5.04 28.32 -2.45
CA ILE A 155 -5.77 29.46 -3.08
C ILE A 155 -5.69 30.70 -2.18
N ASP A 156 -5.92 30.54 -0.88
CA ASP A 156 -5.90 31.61 0.09
C ASP A 156 -4.53 31.73 0.76
N GLN A 157 -3.71 32.68 0.27
CA GLN A 157 -2.37 32.97 0.78
C GLN A 157 -2.34 33.47 2.25
N LYS A 158 -3.49 33.72 2.87
CA LYS A 158 -3.61 34.13 4.27
C LYS A 158 -3.72 32.95 5.24
N THR A 159 -3.81 31.74 4.74
CA THR A 159 -3.93 30.54 5.59
C THR A 159 -2.56 30.16 6.14
N GLU A 160 -2.41 30.12 7.46
CA GLU A 160 -1.17 29.74 8.16
C GLU A 160 -0.88 28.21 8.11
N THR A 161 -1.69 27.44 7.39
CA THR A 161 -1.54 25.97 7.32
C THR A 161 -0.58 25.60 6.20
N PHE A 162 0.58 25.08 6.55
CA PHE A 162 1.56 24.55 5.61
C PHE A 162 1.64 23.03 5.75
N LEU A 163 1.37 22.33 4.66
CA LEU A 163 1.75 20.92 4.54
C LEU A 163 3.19 20.87 3.99
N VAL A 164 4.10 20.35 4.78
CA VAL A 164 5.45 20.02 4.33
C VAL A 164 5.53 18.52 4.18
N ASP A 165 5.62 18.06 2.96
CA ASP A 165 5.80 16.66 2.64
C ASP A 165 7.25 16.38 2.27
N VAL A 166 7.66 15.11 2.25
CA VAL A 166 9.01 14.69 1.93
C VAL A 166 8.99 13.55 0.91
N THR A 167 10.10 13.41 0.18
CA THR A 167 10.29 12.23 -0.68
C THR A 167 10.42 10.98 0.19
N PRO A 168 9.57 9.94 0.02
CA PRO A 168 9.62 8.73 0.86
C PRO A 168 10.85 7.86 0.57
N LEU A 169 11.35 7.92 -0.66
CA LEU A 169 12.54 7.22 -1.14
C LEU A 169 13.33 8.14 -2.08
N SER A 170 14.63 7.86 -2.22
CA SER A 170 15.49 8.61 -3.16
C SER A 170 15.03 8.45 -4.60
N LEU A 171 15.04 9.55 -5.37
CA LEU A 171 14.85 9.53 -6.81
C LEU A 171 16.22 9.44 -7.49
N ARG A 172 16.30 8.56 -8.48
CA ARG A 172 17.57 8.17 -9.12
C ARG A 172 17.41 8.14 -10.64
N ILE A 173 18.50 8.39 -11.33
CA ILE A 173 18.57 8.27 -12.81
C ILE A 173 19.42 7.05 -13.17
N GLY A 174 18.95 6.27 -14.12
CA GLY A 174 19.68 5.13 -14.68
C GLY A 174 20.93 5.60 -15.43
N THR A 175 22.05 4.97 -15.13
CA THR A 175 23.35 5.21 -15.78
C THR A 175 23.83 3.97 -16.54
N VAL A 176 24.98 4.06 -17.20
CA VAL A 176 25.56 2.97 -17.97
C VAL A 176 25.86 1.76 -17.06
N GLY A 177 25.66 0.55 -17.59
CA GLY A 177 26.00 -0.68 -16.85
C GLY A 177 24.94 -1.14 -15.85
N GLY A 178 23.72 -0.61 -15.91
CA GLY A 178 22.64 -1.02 -14.98
C GLY A 178 22.72 -0.39 -13.59
N TYR A 179 23.53 0.67 -13.45
CA TYR A 179 23.64 1.43 -12.22
C TYR A 179 22.65 2.60 -12.20
N THR A 180 22.47 3.15 -11.01
CA THR A 180 21.65 4.34 -10.79
C THR A 180 22.42 5.39 -10.03
N GLU A 181 22.18 6.65 -10.36
CA GLU A 181 22.75 7.80 -9.66
C GLU A 181 21.65 8.59 -8.96
N ARG A 182 21.86 8.91 -7.69
CA ARG A 182 20.90 9.64 -6.86
C ARG A 182 20.86 11.11 -7.28
N ILE A 183 19.64 11.63 -7.46
CA ILE A 183 19.37 13.04 -7.78
C ILE A 183 18.71 13.74 -6.58
N ILE A 184 17.67 13.12 -6.01
CA ILE A 184 16.96 13.64 -4.84
C ILE A 184 17.04 12.57 -3.76
N GLU A 185 17.47 12.96 -2.57
CA GLU A 185 17.56 12.05 -1.43
C GLU A 185 16.17 11.80 -0.81
N LYS A 186 15.99 10.65 -0.18
CA LYS A 186 14.83 10.41 0.66
C LYS A 186 14.75 11.45 1.78
N ASN A 187 13.54 11.70 2.26
CA ASN A 187 13.25 12.69 3.29
C ASN A 187 13.61 14.12 2.89
N THR A 188 13.77 14.40 1.59
CA THR A 188 13.93 15.79 1.10
C THR A 188 12.56 16.46 1.08
N PRO A 189 12.41 17.64 1.72
CA PRO A 189 11.19 18.41 1.66
C PRO A 189 10.78 18.76 0.22
N ILE A 190 9.49 18.70 -0.08
CA ILE A 190 8.92 19.07 -1.37
C ILE A 190 8.02 20.30 -1.24
N PRO A 191 7.92 21.14 -2.29
CA PRO A 191 8.51 20.97 -3.64
C PRO A 191 10.02 21.19 -3.67
N ILE A 192 10.72 20.41 -4.51
CA ILE A 192 12.16 20.50 -4.71
C ILE A 192 12.52 20.37 -6.19
N GLU A 193 13.47 21.16 -6.64
CA GLU A 193 14.08 21.06 -7.97
C GLU A 193 15.58 20.75 -7.82
N LYS A 194 16.05 19.76 -8.59
CA LYS A 194 17.48 19.40 -8.64
C LYS A 194 17.90 19.21 -10.09
N THR A 195 19.04 19.82 -10.42
CA THR A 195 19.66 19.69 -11.73
C THR A 195 20.95 18.92 -11.60
N LYS A 196 21.20 18.01 -12.53
CA LYS A 196 22.47 17.28 -12.64
C LYS A 196 22.90 17.18 -14.09
N THR A 197 24.19 17.39 -14.33
CA THR A 197 24.77 17.28 -15.66
C THR A 197 25.23 15.86 -15.90
N PHE A 198 24.88 15.32 -17.05
CA PHE A 198 25.34 14.02 -17.55
C PHE A 198 26.04 14.23 -18.89
N THR A 199 26.96 13.35 -19.21
CA THR A 199 27.70 13.36 -20.47
C THR A 199 27.24 12.20 -21.36
N THR A 200 27.46 12.31 -22.66
CA THR A 200 27.20 11.22 -23.60
C THR A 200 28.15 10.05 -23.38
N SER A 201 27.65 8.83 -23.52
CA SER A 201 28.43 7.59 -23.34
C SER A 201 29.12 7.10 -24.62
N ARG A 202 28.78 7.65 -25.78
CA ARG A 202 29.27 7.26 -27.10
C ARG A 202 29.50 8.49 -28.00
N ASP A 203 30.47 8.39 -28.90
CA ASP A 203 30.66 9.37 -29.92
C ASP A 203 29.45 9.39 -30.87
N GLY A 204 29.03 10.56 -31.34
CA GLY A 204 27.93 10.71 -32.27
C GLY A 204 26.54 10.35 -31.70
N GLN A 205 26.38 10.37 -30.40
CA GLN A 205 25.10 10.05 -29.74
C GLN A 205 24.08 11.16 -30.01
N GLU A 206 22.96 10.82 -30.63
CA GLU A 206 21.89 11.75 -31.01
C GLU A 206 20.74 11.80 -30.00
N LYS A 207 20.60 10.73 -29.21
CA LYS A 207 19.53 10.56 -28.24
C LYS A 207 20.01 9.91 -26.96
N VAL A 208 19.40 10.30 -25.86
CA VAL A 208 19.62 9.70 -24.54
C VAL A 208 18.30 9.18 -23.99
N LYS A 209 18.30 7.93 -23.59
CA LYS A 209 17.19 7.32 -22.90
C LYS A 209 17.37 7.54 -21.40
N ILE A 210 16.49 8.31 -20.81
CA ILE A 210 16.53 8.65 -19.39
C ILE A 210 15.51 7.79 -18.68
N ARG A 211 15.99 6.99 -17.71
CA ARG A 211 15.17 6.15 -16.85
C ARG A 211 15.20 6.71 -15.43
N VAL A 212 14.01 6.94 -14.87
CA VAL A 212 13.84 7.43 -13.52
C VAL A 212 13.45 6.28 -12.61
N TYR A 213 14.19 6.13 -11.54
CA TYR A 213 13.99 5.07 -10.53
C TYR A 213 13.72 5.67 -9.16
N GLN A 214 13.04 4.88 -8.33
CA GLN A 214 12.83 5.17 -6.91
C GLN A 214 13.41 4.02 -6.08
N GLY A 215 14.25 4.34 -5.11
CA GLY A 215 14.90 3.35 -4.24
C GLY A 215 16.23 3.82 -3.70
N GLU A 216 16.83 3.02 -2.82
CA GLU A 216 18.09 3.35 -2.17
C GLU A 216 19.30 2.63 -2.77
N SER A 217 19.12 1.61 -3.57
CA SER A 217 20.20 0.84 -4.19
C SER A 217 20.85 1.58 -5.35
N ASN A 218 22.14 1.38 -5.52
CA ASN A 218 22.87 1.82 -6.69
C ASN A 218 22.65 0.94 -7.94
N ARG A 219 21.93 -0.20 -7.80
CA ARG A 219 21.57 -1.08 -8.90
C ARG A 219 20.15 -0.82 -9.36
N ALA A 220 19.95 -0.65 -10.66
CA ALA A 220 18.64 -0.37 -11.24
C ALA A 220 17.62 -1.49 -11.00
N GLU A 221 18.07 -2.74 -11.03
CA GLU A 221 17.24 -3.93 -10.79
C GLU A 221 16.65 -4.02 -9.39
N GLU A 222 17.26 -3.34 -8.41
CA GLU A 222 16.82 -3.28 -7.01
C GLU A 222 15.98 -2.05 -6.70
N CYS A 223 15.70 -1.22 -7.72
CA CYS A 223 14.91 0.00 -7.61
C CYS A 223 13.63 -0.11 -8.44
N ALA A 224 12.57 0.57 -8.02
CA ALA A 224 11.34 0.66 -8.79
C ALA A 224 11.52 1.63 -9.96
N LEU A 225 11.27 1.18 -11.20
CA LEU A 225 11.23 2.04 -12.37
C LEU A 225 9.95 2.88 -12.33
N LEU A 226 10.08 4.19 -12.25
CA LEU A 226 8.94 5.13 -12.28
C LEU A 226 8.55 5.51 -13.70
N GLY A 227 9.53 5.62 -14.59
CA GLY A 227 9.29 5.99 -15.97
C GLY A 227 10.55 6.08 -16.80
N GLU A 228 10.34 6.18 -18.11
CA GLU A 228 11.37 6.27 -19.12
C GLU A 228 10.96 7.31 -20.15
N PHE A 229 11.90 8.17 -20.56
CA PHE A 229 11.70 9.11 -21.66
C PHE A 229 12.97 9.27 -22.48
N GLU A 230 12.80 9.69 -23.73
CA GLU A 230 13.90 9.92 -24.66
C GLU A 230 14.15 11.42 -24.80
N PHE A 231 15.39 11.82 -24.63
CA PHE A 231 15.84 13.18 -24.85
C PHE A 231 16.79 13.22 -26.04
N GLY A 232 16.56 14.12 -26.97
CA GLY A 232 17.36 14.28 -28.21
C GLY A 232 17.38 15.74 -28.68
N GLY A 233 18.00 15.98 -29.84
CA GLY A 233 18.08 17.31 -30.42
C GLY A 233 19.24 18.15 -29.89
N PHE A 234 20.18 17.55 -29.14
CA PHE A 234 21.42 18.20 -28.74
C PHE A 234 22.52 18.05 -29.83
N ARG A 235 23.54 18.88 -29.71
CA ARG A 235 24.64 18.88 -30.67
C ARG A 235 25.41 17.56 -30.63
N ILE A 236 25.60 16.94 -31.81
CA ILE A 236 26.40 15.72 -31.92
C ILE A 236 27.89 16.09 -31.72
N ALA A 237 28.54 15.36 -30.80
CA ALA A 237 29.93 15.57 -30.41
C ALA A 237 30.60 14.25 -30.06
N HIS A 238 31.89 14.29 -29.71
CA HIS A 238 32.58 13.19 -29.06
C HIS A 238 32.00 12.97 -27.66
N ARG A 239 32.12 11.73 -27.13
CA ARG A 239 31.70 11.38 -25.77
C ARG A 239 32.40 12.25 -24.73
N GLY A 240 31.71 12.62 -23.68
CA GLY A 240 32.27 13.41 -22.55
C GLY A 240 31.58 14.74 -22.35
#